data_643b57dbbf556d96d64cd7f3faf821dc
#
_entry.id   643b57dbbf556d96d64cd7f3faf821dc
#
_cell.length_a   1.000
_cell.length_b   1.000
_cell.length_c   1.000
_cell.angle_alpha   90.00
_cell.angle_beta   90.00
_cell.angle_gamma   90.00
#
_symmetry.space_group_name_H-M   'P 1'
#
loop_
_entity.id
_entity.type
_entity.pdbx_description
1 polymer ?
#
loop_
_entity_poly.entity_id
_entity_poly.type
_entity_poly.pdbx_seq_one_letter_code
_entity_poly.pdbx_strand_id
1 'polypeptide(L)'
;MIIVCSLNDLPNVCESIQPKYLISVIDPGYAPETPKGVKNHLKLGFDDIIEISSNNKIFRLNTDEIPQILPAEEHVNSIANFTSTYIYDEDIVIHCWCGVSRSMATATYLLCRENKTNIENTIKYIRNLAPHANPNKLLINHFEKKLDVINQISKSFLKFPYTKTYDCSSNFAPVTLFDIKDIEKN
;
A
#
# COMPACT_ATOMS: atom_id res chain seq x y z
N MET A 1 -4.02 14.04 2.69
CA MET A 1 -2.83 13.21 3.01
C MET A 1 -3.04 11.76 2.61
N ILE A 2 -1.95 11.01 2.42
CA ILE A 2 -1.97 9.55 2.26
C ILE A 2 -1.53 8.92 3.59
N ILE A 3 -2.39 8.12 4.19
CA ILE A 3 -2.16 7.49 5.49
C ILE A 3 -2.06 5.99 5.29
N VAL A 4 -0.95 5.38 5.76
CA VAL A 4 -0.75 3.93 5.72
C VAL A 4 -0.78 3.37 7.13
N CYS A 5 -1.57 2.31 7.33
CA CYS A 5 -1.68 1.66 8.63
C CYS A 5 -1.83 0.14 8.52
N SER A 6 -1.74 -0.54 9.66
CA SER A 6 -2.11 -1.95 9.80
C SER A 6 -3.64 -2.11 9.86
N LEU A 7 -4.13 -3.35 9.68
CA LEU A 7 -5.54 -3.67 9.94
C LEU A 7 -5.92 -3.41 11.40
N ASN A 8 -4.98 -3.64 12.33
CA ASN A 8 -5.19 -3.43 13.76
C ASN A 8 -5.43 -1.95 14.11
N ASP A 9 -4.71 -1.04 13.45
CA ASP A 9 -4.80 0.40 13.70
C ASP A 9 -5.96 1.07 12.95
N LEU A 10 -6.48 0.40 11.91
CA LEU A 10 -7.48 0.97 11.00
C LEU A 10 -8.70 1.58 11.71
N PRO A 11 -9.33 0.95 12.74
CA PRO A 11 -10.48 1.53 13.41
C PRO A 11 -10.15 2.90 14.04
N ASN A 12 -9.05 2.97 14.79
CA ASN A 12 -8.61 4.19 15.46
C ASN A 12 -8.21 5.29 14.47
N VAL A 13 -7.55 4.91 13.37
CA VAL A 13 -7.18 5.84 12.30
C VAL A 13 -8.42 6.42 11.62
N CYS A 14 -9.40 5.57 11.28
CA CYS A 14 -10.63 6.05 10.65
C CYS A 14 -11.48 6.91 11.59
N GLU A 15 -11.54 6.58 12.88
CA GLU A 15 -12.26 7.38 13.87
C GLU A 15 -11.63 8.77 14.02
N SER A 16 -10.30 8.83 14.11
CA SER A 16 -9.55 10.08 14.32
C SER A 16 -9.53 10.97 13.10
N ILE A 17 -9.30 10.41 11.90
CA ILE A 17 -9.08 11.17 10.65
C ILE A 17 -10.38 11.38 9.88
N GLN A 18 -11.33 10.44 9.98
CA GLN A 18 -12.57 10.42 9.20
C GLN A 18 -12.31 10.57 7.68
N PRO A 19 -11.49 9.68 7.09
CA PRO A 19 -11.03 9.83 5.72
C PRO A 19 -12.19 9.72 4.74
N LYS A 20 -12.12 10.46 3.64
CA LYS A 20 -13.09 10.34 2.57
C LYS A 20 -12.92 9.05 1.76
N TYR A 21 -11.68 8.57 1.64
CA TYR A 21 -11.29 7.39 0.86
C TYR A 21 -10.59 6.36 1.74
N LEU A 22 -10.92 5.08 1.51
CA LEU A 22 -10.26 3.94 2.13
C LEU A 22 -9.93 2.90 1.06
N ILE A 23 -8.71 2.36 1.10
CA ILE A 23 -8.29 1.23 0.26
C ILE A 23 -7.86 0.08 1.17
N SER A 24 -8.55 -1.04 1.08
CA SER A 24 -8.15 -2.31 1.69
C SER A 24 -7.46 -3.18 0.63
N VAL A 25 -6.16 -3.41 0.81
CA VAL A 25 -5.35 -4.34 -0.01
C VAL A 25 -4.90 -5.48 0.89
N ILE A 26 -5.76 -6.47 1.05
CA ILE A 26 -5.62 -7.52 2.07
C ILE A 26 -5.97 -8.88 1.46
N ASP A 27 -5.78 -9.95 2.22
CA ASP A 27 -6.07 -11.31 1.74
C ASP A 27 -7.56 -11.47 1.39
N PRO A 28 -7.90 -12.36 0.44
CA PRO A 28 -9.27 -12.60 0.02
C PRO A 28 -10.20 -12.92 1.21
N GLY A 29 -11.32 -12.20 1.28
CA GLY A 29 -12.31 -12.39 2.34
C GLY A 29 -12.03 -11.65 3.66
N TYR A 30 -10.88 -10.97 3.80
CA TYR A 30 -10.49 -10.28 5.05
C TYR A 30 -10.66 -8.76 5.01
N ALA A 31 -11.16 -8.21 3.92
CA ALA A 31 -11.44 -6.77 3.89
C ALA A 31 -12.52 -6.43 4.95
N PRO A 32 -12.27 -5.47 5.83
CA PRO A 32 -13.19 -5.12 6.89
C PRO A 32 -14.48 -4.49 6.34
N GLU A 33 -15.51 -4.42 7.17
CA GLU A 33 -16.65 -3.56 6.89
C GLU A 33 -16.20 -2.11 6.74
N THR A 34 -16.96 -1.33 5.97
CA THR A 34 -16.63 0.08 5.76
C THR A 34 -16.83 0.85 7.06
N PRO A 35 -15.77 1.46 7.62
CA PRO A 35 -15.90 2.24 8.84
C PRO A 35 -16.89 3.40 8.69
N LYS A 36 -17.58 3.74 9.78
CA LYS A 36 -18.53 4.84 9.79
C LYS A 36 -17.82 6.16 9.38
N GLY A 37 -18.44 6.90 8.49
CA GLY A 37 -17.90 8.17 7.98
C GLY A 37 -17.10 8.05 6.70
N VAL A 38 -16.54 6.88 6.37
CA VAL A 38 -15.86 6.63 5.09
C VAL A 38 -16.89 6.57 3.97
N LYS A 39 -16.71 7.43 2.95
CA LYS A 39 -17.66 7.51 1.82
C LYS A 39 -17.31 6.57 0.66
N ASN A 40 -16.02 6.40 0.42
CA ASN A 40 -15.51 5.61 -0.70
C ASN A 40 -14.56 4.54 -0.17
N HIS A 41 -14.90 3.27 -0.32
CA HIS A 41 -14.08 2.16 0.14
C HIS A 41 -13.84 1.16 -1.00
N LEU A 42 -12.59 1.07 -1.44
CA LEU A 42 -12.14 0.03 -2.37
C LEU A 42 -11.63 -1.18 -1.58
N LYS A 43 -12.21 -2.34 -1.84
CA LYS A 43 -11.81 -3.61 -1.21
C LYS A 43 -11.19 -4.52 -2.27
N LEU A 44 -9.91 -4.85 -2.12
CA LEU A 44 -9.18 -5.75 -3.00
C LEU A 44 -8.61 -6.92 -2.20
N GLY A 45 -8.91 -8.12 -2.66
CA GLY A 45 -8.48 -9.37 -2.04
C GLY A 45 -7.40 -10.08 -2.87
N PHE A 46 -6.14 -10.03 -2.42
CA PHE A 46 -5.02 -10.79 -2.98
C PHE A 46 -3.95 -11.01 -1.92
N ASP A 47 -3.17 -12.08 -2.09
CA ASP A 47 -2.14 -12.46 -1.12
C ASP A 47 -0.88 -11.60 -1.26
N ASP A 48 -0.11 -11.48 -0.17
CA ASP A 48 1.17 -10.76 -0.18
C ASP A 48 2.30 -11.67 -0.65
N ILE A 49 2.22 -12.12 -1.87
CA ILE A 49 3.16 -13.05 -2.51
C ILE A 49 3.63 -12.49 -3.86
N ILE A 50 4.71 -13.03 -4.42
CA ILE A 50 5.27 -12.65 -5.71
C ILE A 50 5.17 -13.77 -6.76
N GLU A 51 4.92 -15.01 -6.30
CA GLU A 51 4.72 -16.20 -7.10
C GLU A 51 3.84 -17.19 -6.35
N ILE A 52 3.21 -18.13 -7.06
CA ILE A 52 2.44 -19.20 -6.44
C ILE A 52 3.41 -20.31 -5.99
N SER A 53 3.39 -20.63 -4.70
CA SER A 53 4.25 -21.65 -4.11
C SER A 53 3.62 -22.25 -2.87
N SER A 54 3.80 -23.57 -2.66
CA SER A 54 3.42 -24.25 -1.42
C SER A 54 4.20 -23.74 -0.18
N ASN A 55 5.33 -23.06 -0.39
CA ASN A 55 6.16 -22.50 0.68
C ASN A 55 5.74 -21.09 1.10
N ASN A 56 4.74 -20.49 0.45
CA ASN A 56 4.27 -19.17 0.81
C ASN A 56 3.63 -19.18 2.20
N LYS A 57 4.05 -18.25 3.05
CA LYS A 57 3.39 -17.98 4.33
C LYS A 57 2.17 -17.09 4.07
N ILE A 58 0.99 -17.68 4.10
CA ILE A 58 -0.28 -17.01 3.90
C ILE A 58 -0.99 -16.89 5.24
N PHE A 59 -1.47 -15.71 5.58
CA PHE A 59 -2.08 -15.43 6.89
C PHE A 59 -3.58 -15.75 6.96
N ARG A 60 -4.17 -16.28 5.91
CA ARG A 60 -5.59 -16.63 5.90
C ARG A 60 -5.84 -18.05 6.42
N LEU A 61 -6.99 -18.22 7.07
CA LEU A 61 -7.52 -19.53 7.42
C LEU A 61 -8.10 -20.18 6.15
N ASN A 62 -8.14 -21.53 6.09
CA ASN A 62 -8.69 -22.29 4.96
C ASN A 62 -7.95 -22.09 3.64
N THR A 63 -6.63 -22.14 3.67
CA THR A 63 -5.79 -22.03 2.47
C THR A 63 -6.06 -23.10 1.42
N ASP A 64 -6.59 -24.24 1.81
CA ASP A 64 -6.91 -25.36 0.90
C ASP A 64 -8.19 -25.11 0.07
N GLU A 65 -9.09 -24.27 0.57
CA GLU A 65 -10.37 -23.94 -0.09
C GLU A 65 -10.27 -22.74 -1.05
N ILE A 66 -9.32 -21.85 -0.80
CA ILE A 66 -9.14 -20.64 -1.60
C ILE A 66 -7.73 -20.65 -2.20
N PRO A 67 -7.58 -20.72 -3.53
CA PRO A 67 -6.28 -20.70 -4.17
C PRO A 67 -5.52 -19.41 -3.85
N GLN A 68 -4.18 -19.47 -3.94
CA GLN A 68 -3.34 -18.29 -3.82
C GLN A 68 -3.67 -17.31 -4.95
N ILE A 69 -3.86 -16.04 -4.60
CA ILE A 69 -4.20 -14.96 -5.53
C ILE A 69 -3.04 -13.97 -5.58
N LEU A 70 -2.36 -13.92 -6.72
CA LEU A 70 -1.29 -12.95 -6.97
C LEU A 70 -1.83 -11.53 -7.11
N PRO A 71 -1.05 -10.51 -6.70
CA PRO A 71 -1.22 -9.17 -7.24
C PRO A 71 -1.22 -9.21 -8.77
N ALA A 72 -2.20 -8.57 -9.40
CA ALA A 72 -2.39 -8.60 -10.85
C ALA A 72 -2.71 -7.21 -11.40
N GLU A 73 -2.67 -7.07 -12.73
CA GLU A 73 -2.93 -5.80 -13.41
C GLU A 73 -4.35 -5.27 -13.13
N GLU A 74 -5.33 -6.15 -12.98
CA GLU A 74 -6.70 -5.78 -12.64
C GLU A 74 -6.82 -5.07 -11.28
N HIS A 75 -6.01 -5.48 -10.27
CA HIS A 75 -5.96 -4.83 -8.98
C HIS A 75 -5.37 -3.42 -9.11
N VAL A 76 -4.31 -3.26 -9.90
CA VAL A 76 -3.68 -1.97 -10.21
C VAL A 76 -4.65 -1.05 -10.95
N ASN A 77 -5.37 -1.57 -11.94
CA ASN A 77 -6.37 -0.80 -12.68
C ASN A 77 -7.52 -0.36 -11.77
N SER A 78 -7.96 -1.22 -10.84
CA SER A 78 -8.97 -0.88 -9.84
C SER A 78 -8.51 0.25 -8.92
N ILE A 79 -7.27 0.21 -8.42
CA ILE A 79 -6.67 1.28 -7.62
C ILE A 79 -6.58 2.57 -8.44
N ALA A 80 -6.08 2.51 -9.68
CA ALA A 80 -5.94 3.67 -10.55
C ALA A 80 -7.28 4.33 -10.83
N ASN A 81 -8.30 3.55 -11.16
CA ASN A 81 -9.65 4.05 -11.42
C ASN A 81 -10.29 4.66 -10.17
N PHE A 82 -10.20 3.97 -9.03
CA PHE A 82 -10.73 4.45 -7.75
C PHE A 82 -10.11 5.78 -7.33
N THR A 83 -8.81 5.95 -7.58
CA THR A 83 -8.07 7.15 -7.21
C THR A 83 -7.98 8.19 -8.34
N SER A 84 -8.66 7.99 -9.46
CA SER A 84 -8.64 8.92 -10.61
C SER A 84 -9.19 10.30 -10.27
N THR A 85 -10.17 10.35 -9.37
CA THR A 85 -10.81 11.60 -8.90
C THR A 85 -10.29 12.05 -7.52
N TYR A 86 -9.35 11.30 -6.94
CA TYR A 86 -8.74 11.66 -5.67
C TYR A 86 -7.86 12.91 -5.83
N ILE A 87 -8.13 13.89 -4.99
CA ILE A 87 -7.34 15.14 -4.90
C ILE A 87 -6.55 15.12 -3.58
N TYR A 88 -5.31 15.59 -3.60
CA TYR A 88 -4.39 15.48 -2.46
C TYR A 88 -4.74 16.36 -1.25
N ASP A 89 -5.72 17.25 -1.38
CA ASP A 89 -6.27 17.99 -0.24
C ASP A 89 -7.26 17.17 0.61
N GLU A 90 -7.59 15.97 0.17
CA GLU A 90 -8.43 15.02 0.90
C GLU A 90 -7.57 13.92 1.53
N ASP A 91 -8.10 13.27 2.58
CA ASP A 91 -7.43 12.17 3.24
C ASP A 91 -7.84 10.82 2.63
N ILE A 92 -6.84 9.98 2.37
CA ILE A 92 -6.99 8.60 1.94
C ILE A 92 -6.21 7.69 2.89
N VAL A 93 -6.91 6.70 3.45
CA VAL A 93 -6.30 5.64 4.26
C VAL A 93 -6.09 4.40 3.40
N ILE A 94 -4.93 3.79 3.51
CA ILE A 94 -4.55 2.56 2.81
C ILE A 94 -4.04 1.57 3.84
N HIS A 95 -4.64 0.39 3.91
CA HIS A 95 -4.19 -0.62 4.85
C HIS A 95 -4.01 -2.00 4.20
N CYS A 96 -3.19 -2.81 4.84
CA CYS A 96 -3.09 -4.26 4.66
C CYS A 96 -3.05 -4.92 6.05
N TRP A 97 -2.49 -6.13 6.19
CA TRP A 97 -2.30 -6.71 7.54
C TRP A 97 -1.41 -5.84 8.42
N CYS A 98 -0.18 -5.56 7.98
CA CYS A 98 0.89 -4.96 8.78
C CYS A 98 1.18 -3.49 8.49
N GLY A 99 0.70 -2.93 7.41
CA GLY A 99 1.11 -1.59 6.97
C GLY A 99 2.51 -1.52 6.33
N VAL A 100 3.08 -2.65 5.88
CA VAL A 100 4.50 -2.76 5.45
C VAL A 100 4.66 -3.01 3.95
N SER A 101 3.82 -3.84 3.34
CA SER A 101 4.04 -4.37 1.99
C SER A 101 2.98 -3.86 0.99
N ARG A 102 1.81 -4.48 0.88
CA ARG A 102 0.77 -4.13 -0.10
C ARG A 102 0.28 -2.69 0.02
N SER A 103 0.02 -2.23 1.24
CA SER A 103 -0.39 -0.85 1.50
C SER A 103 0.71 0.16 1.17
N MET A 104 1.98 -0.16 1.48
CA MET A 104 3.11 0.68 1.09
C MET A 104 3.32 0.70 -0.42
N ALA A 105 3.13 -0.42 -1.13
CA ALA A 105 3.17 -0.43 -2.59
C ALA A 105 2.09 0.48 -3.20
N THR A 106 0.88 0.44 -2.66
CA THR A 106 -0.24 1.28 -3.10
C THR A 106 0.01 2.77 -2.83
N ALA A 107 0.51 3.10 -1.63
CA ALA A 107 0.91 4.48 -1.30
C ALA A 107 2.05 4.98 -2.21
N THR A 108 3.05 4.13 -2.47
CA THR A 108 4.14 4.43 -3.41
C THR A 108 3.60 4.78 -4.80
N TYR A 109 2.63 4.02 -5.30
CA TYR A 109 1.99 4.33 -6.57
C TYR A 109 1.39 5.74 -6.59
N LEU A 110 0.61 6.11 -5.57
CA LEU A 110 -0.01 7.43 -5.52
C LEU A 110 1.03 8.55 -5.47
N LEU A 111 2.06 8.40 -4.64
CA LEU A 111 3.13 9.39 -4.51
C LEU A 111 3.94 9.53 -5.81
N CYS A 112 4.31 8.41 -6.45
CA CYS A 112 5.03 8.40 -7.71
C CYS A 112 4.18 8.90 -8.89
N ARG A 113 2.86 8.69 -8.87
CA ARG A 113 1.96 9.21 -9.90
C ARG A 113 2.02 10.73 -10.00
N GLU A 114 2.10 11.40 -8.88
CA GLU A 114 2.15 12.87 -8.85
C GLU A 114 3.56 13.43 -9.09
N ASN A 115 4.58 12.64 -8.84
CA ASN A 115 5.97 13.06 -9.00
C ASN A 115 6.76 12.14 -9.93
N LYS A 116 6.20 11.84 -11.11
CA LYS A 116 6.81 10.93 -12.10
C LYS A 116 8.20 11.35 -12.56
N THR A 117 8.48 12.62 -12.58
CA THR A 117 9.77 13.18 -13.03
C THR A 117 10.89 12.97 -12.04
N ASN A 118 10.58 12.63 -10.79
CA ASN A 118 11.56 12.47 -9.73
C ASN A 118 11.25 11.30 -8.78
N ILE A 119 11.20 10.09 -9.35
CA ILE A 119 10.92 8.85 -8.62
C ILE A 119 11.90 8.63 -7.46
N GLU A 120 13.19 8.88 -7.70
CA GLU A 120 14.22 8.66 -6.67
C GLU A 120 13.97 9.51 -5.42
N ASN A 121 13.65 10.78 -5.57
CA ASN A 121 13.33 11.64 -4.42
C ASN A 121 12.05 11.21 -3.71
N THR A 122 11.04 10.76 -4.47
CA THR A 122 9.83 10.19 -3.87
C THR A 122 10.15 8.97 -3.00
N ILE A 123 11.04 8.07 -3.46
CA ILE A 123 11.43 6.89 -2.68
C ILE A 123 12.30 7.28 -1.46
N LYS A 124 13.18 8.26 -1.58
CA LYS A 124 13.90 8.81 -0.41
C LYS A 124 12.93 9.36 0.63
N TYR A 125 11.94 10.14 0.20
CA TYR A 125 10.91 10.68 1.07
C TYR A 125 10.14 9.56 1.79
N ILE A 126 9.67 8.55 1.04
CA ILE A 126 9.02 7.37 1.63
C ILE A 126 9.94 6.72 2.65
N ARG A 127 11.22 6.53 2.34
CA ARG A 127 12.17 5.87 3.22
C ARG A 127 12.44 6.65 4.50
N ASN A 128 12.46 7.97 4.43
CA ASN A 128 12.64 8.83 5.59
C ASN A 128 11.48 8.71 6.59
N LEU A 129 10.25 8.66 6.10
CA LEU A 129 9.04 8.55 6.94
C LEU A 129 8.71 7.10 7.32
N ALA A 130 8.99 6.16 6.44
CA ALA A 130 8.72 4.73 6.59
C ALA A 130 9.99 3.90 6.38
N PRO A 131 10.95 3.92 7.33
CA PRO A 131 12.19 3.14 7.21
C PRO A 131 11.95 1.63 7.16
N HIS A 132 10.74 1.18 7.47
CA HIS A 132 10.27 -0.20 7.42
C HIS A 132 9.58 -0.58 6.10
N ALA A 133 9.25 0.37 5.23
CA ALA A 133 8.53 0.07 4.00
C ALA A 133 9.26 -1.00 3.17
N ASN A 134 8.58 -2.11 2.92
CA ASN A 134 9.07 -3.20 2.08
C ASN A 134 7.97 -3.58 1.08
N PRO A 135 7.72 -2.75 0.08
CA PRO A 135 6.59 -2.90 -0.83
C PRO A 135 6.64 -4.23 -1.59
N ASN A 136 5.47 -4.86 -1.78
CA ASN A 136 5.33 -6.05 -2.59
C ASN A 136 5.90 -5.81 -4.00
N LYS A 137 6.91 -6.59 -4.37
CA LYS A 137 7.68 -6.39 -5.61
C LYS A 137 6.84 -6.60 -6.86
N LEU A 138 5.92 -7.58 -6.84
CA LEU A 138 5.07 -7.85 -7.99
C LEU A 138 4.08 -6.69 -8.20
N LEU A 139 3.50 -6.18 -7.12
CA LEU A 139 2.60 -5.03 -7.18
C LEU A 139 3.35 -3.77 -7.66
N ILE A 140 4.58 -3.54 -7.20
CA ILE A 140 5.43 -2.44 -7.70
C ILE A 140 5.68 -2.59 -9.20
N ASN A 141 6.01 -3.80 -9.69
CA ASN A 141 6.24 -4.02 -11.12
C ASN A 141 5.00 -3.68 -11.97
N HIS A 142 3.80 -4.01 -11.49
CA HIS A 142 2.56 -3.62 -12.16
C HIS A 142 2.33 -2.09 -12.13
N PHE A 143 2.62 -1.44 -11.00
CA PHE A 143 2.54 0.02 -10.90
C PHE A 143 3.55 0.75 -11.79
N GLU A 144 4.78 0.25 -11.90
CA GLU A 144 5.78 0.80 -12.82
C GLU A 144 5.30 0.76 -14.28
N LYS A 145 4.69 -0.35 -14.70
CA LYS A 145 4.07 -0.45 -16.02
C LYS A 145 2.93 0.56 -16.19
N LYS A 146 2.05 0.67 -15.18
CA LYS A 146 0.93 1.61 -15.22
C LYS A 146 1.35 3.07 -15.29
N LEU A 147 2.46 3.42 -14.65
CA LEU A 147 3.02 4.77 -14.64
C LEU A 147 3.95 5.05 -15.82
N ASP A 148 4.35 4.05 -16.59
CA ASP A 148 5.39 4.14 -17.64
C ASP A 148 6.75 4.61 -17.07
N VAL A 149 7.14 4.01 -15.93
CA VAL A 149 8.42 4.29 -15.23
C VAL A 149 9.17 2.99 -14.93
N ILE A 150 9.32 2.14 -15.94
CA ILE A 150 9.84 0.78 -15.81
C ILE A 150 11.17 0.74 -15.04
N ASN A 151 11.21 -0.11 -13.99
CA ASN A 151 12.36 -0.33 -13.11
C ASN A 151 12.86 0.91 -12.33
N GLN A 152 12.18 2.03 -12.34
CA GLN A 152 12.64 3.22 -11.61
C GLN A 152 12.31 3.13 -10.11
N ILE A 153 11.10 2.69 -9.78
CA ILE A 153 10.66 2.54 -8.37
C ILE A 153 11.44 1.40 -7.72
N SER A 154 11.47 0.23 -8.37
CA SER A 154 12.16 -0.95 -7.85
C SER A 154 13.67 -0.72 -7.66
N LYS A 155 14.36 -0.09 -8.62
CA LYS A 155 15.77 0.28 -8.48
C LYS A 155 16.00 1.29 -7.36
N SER A 156 15.10 2.25 -7.18
CA SER A 156 15.22 3.23 -6.09
C SER A 156 15.06 2.58 -4.73
N PHE A 157 14.13 1.63 -4.56
CA PHE A 157 14.03 0.87 -3.30
C PHE A 157 15.26 -0.03 -3.04
N LEU A 158 15.90 -0.56 -4.08
CA LEU A 158 17.18 -1.29 -3.93
C LEU A 158 18.31 -0.35 -3.50
N LYS A 159 18.35 0.87 -4.03
CA LYS A 159 19.33 1.90 -3.67
C LYS A 159 19.13 2.38 -2.24
N PHE A 160 17.90 2.47 -1.77
CA PHE A 160 17.52 2.87 -0.42
C PHE A 160 16.80 1.71 0.29
N PRO A 161 17.52 0.70 0.82
CA PRO A 161 16.92 -0.47 1.46
C PRO A 161 16.22 -0.08 2.77
N TYR A 162 15.26 -0.91 3.19
CA TYR A 162 14.61 -0.74 4.49
C TYR A 162 15.61 -1.04 5.63
N THR A 163 15.43 -0.36 6.75
CA THR A 163 16.33 -0.45 7.92
C THR A 163 15.60 -0.90 9.18
N LYS A 164 14.29 -1.04 9.13
CA LYS A 164 13.46 -1.55 10.23
C LYS A 164 12.56 -2.67 9.73
N THR A 165 12.29 -3.62 10.60
CA THR A 165 11.37 -4.75 10.34
C THR A 165 10.30 -4.78 11.41
N TYR A 166 9.09 -5.17 11.00
CA TYR A 166 7.96 -5.41 11.87
C TYR A 166 7.36 -6.76 11.53
N ASP A 167 6.84 -7.46 12.52
CA ASP A 167 6.08 -8.68 12.31
C ASP A 167 4.57 -8.38 12.44
N CYS A 168 3.76 -9.25 11.84
CA CYS A 168 2.30 -9.06 11.85
C CYS A 168 1.62 -9.75 13.04
N SER A 169 2.36 -10.31 13.97
CA SER A 169 1.81 -11.09 15.10
C SER A 169 1.79 -10.30 16.40
N SER A 170 2.82 -9.52 16.65
CA SER A 170 2.99 -8.82 17.93
C SER A 170 3.51 -7.39 17.80
N ASN A 171 4.13 -7.04 16.67
CA ASN A 171 4.75 -5.75 16.47
C ASN A 171 4.40 -5.21 15.08
N PHE A 172 3.35 -4.41 15.01
CA PHE A 172 2.87 -3.79 13.78
C PHE A 172 3.69 -2.53 13.44
N ALA A 173 3.79 -2.22 12.14
CA ALA A 173 4.40 -0.99 11.71
C ALA A 173 3.56 0.22 12.20
N PRO A 174 4.21 1.33 12.57
CA PRO A 174 3.49 2.54 12.97
C PRO A 174 2.68 3.10 11.81
N VAL A 175 1.60 3.81 12.16
CA VAL A 175 0.85 4.60 11.18
C VAL A 175 1.79 5.61 10.54
N THR A 176 1.82 5.65 9.22
CA THR A 176 2.68 6.54 8.46
C THR A 176 1.83 7.52 7.66
N LEU A 177 2.16 8.81 7.74
CA LEU A 177 1.50 9.89 7.04
C LEU A 177 2.42 10.46 5.97
N PHE A 178 1.93 10.58 4.75
CA PHE A 178 2.63 11.18 3.64
C PHE A 178 1.87 12.42 3.15
N ASP A 179 2.54 13.57 3.11
CA ASP A 179 2.05 14.74 2.39
C ASP A 179 2.87 14.90 1.11
N ILE A 180 2.18 14.92 -0.02
CA ILE A 180 2.83 15.03 -1.32
C ILE A 180 3.58 16.38 -1.48
N LYS A 181 3.10 17.43 -0.78
CA LYS A 181 3.72 18.76 -0.79
C LYS A 181 5.10 18.78 -0.15
N ASP A 182 5.46 17.73 0.63
CA ASP A 182 6.77 17.64 1.28
C ASP A 182 7.82 16.91 0.44
N ILE A 183 7.42 16.25 -0.66
CA ILE A 183 8.37 15.56 -1.55
C ILE A 183 9.34 16.55 -2.21
N GLU A 184 8.84 17.74 -2.58
CA GLU A 184 9.65 18.76 -3.25
C GLU A 184 10.64 19.48 -2.32
N LYS A 185 10.47 19.34 -0.99
CA LYS A 185 11.30 20.00 0.02
C LYS A 185 12.50 19.17 0.48
N ASN A 186 12.55 17.89 0.09
CA ASN A 186 13.60 16.92 0.42
C ASN A 186 14.41 16.52 -0.82
#